data_4b96cc263fe89719e204608417308491
#
_entry.id   4b96cc263fe89719e204608417308491
#
_cell.length_a   1.000
_cell.length_b   1.000
_cell.length_c   1.000
_cell.angle_alpha   90.00
_cell.angle_beta   90.00
_cell.angle_gamma   90.00
#
_symmetry.space_group_name_H-M   'P 1'
#
loop_
_entity.id
_entity.type
_entity.pdbx_description
1 polymer ?
#
loop_
_entity_poly.entity_id
_entity_poly.type
_entity_poly.pdbx_seq_one_letter_code
_entity_poly.pdbx_strand_id
1 'polypeptide(L)'
;RNKRLVRAPFADVLARPEGESPVLDTLPRGALAAPVGEAGEGWQKIALPDGREGYTKCSLWEDDYKTPPAVSEEALRARAVEVALSYQGTQYRWGGKSPLGVDCSGLTFMAWFFCGVSLYRDARLVDGFPARPIPFEARKPGDLLYFPGHIALYLGNDRYIHSTARAGSDGVVINSLDPAAPDYRADLREKLY
;
A
#
# COMPACT_ATOMS: atom_id res chain seq x y z
N ARG A 1 -10.25 3.58 -21.14
CA ARG A 1 -8.83 3.95 -21.17
C ARG A 1 -8.12 3.20 -20.06
N ASN A 2 -6.97 2.59 -20.36
CA ASN A 2 -6.13 1.98 -19.34
C ASN A 2 -5.61 3.11 -18.45
N LYS A 3 -5.85 2.98 -17.14
CA LYS A 3 -5.28 3.88 -16.15
C LYS A 3 -3.89 3.40 -15.75
N ARG A 4 -3.08 4.32 -15.26
CA ARG A 4 -1.82 4.02 -14.59
C ARG A 4 -1.91 4.39 -13.11
N LEU A 5 -1.12 3.74 -12.30
CA LEU A 5 -1.09 3.83 -10.85
C LEU A 5 0.19 4.55 -10.41
N VAL A 6 0.09 5.55 -9.55
CA VAL A 6 1.26 6.18 -8.93
C VAL A 6 1.93 5.19 -7.99
N ARG A 7 3.16 4.78 -8.31
CA ARG A 7 3.98 3.87 -7.49
C ARG A 7 4.91 4.60 -6.53
N ALA A 8 5.39 5.78 -6.92
CA ALA A 8 6.20 6.64 -6.07
C ALA A 8 5.38 7.17 -4.87
N PRO A 9 6.01 7.68 -3.80
CA PRO A 9 5.28 8.34 -2.72
C PRO A 9 4.36 9.46 -3.24
N PHE A 10 4.89 10.28 -4.15
CA PHE A 10 4.16 11.35 -4.83
C PHE A 10 4.59 11.42 -6.30
N ALA A 11 3.70 11.87 -7.16
CA ALA A 11 3.96 12.19 -8.55
C ALA A 11 3.43 13.58 -8.87
N ASP A 12 4.33 14.50 -9.17
CA ASP A 12 3.95 15.83 -9.64
C ASP A 12 3.43 15.75 -11.07
N VAL A 13 2.41 16.55 -11.31
CA VAL A 13 1.83 16.83 -12.63
C VAL A 13 2.19 18.24 -13.00
N LEU A 14 3.02 18.41 -14.01
CA LEU A 14 3.61 19.67 -14.42
C LEU A 14 2.91 20.25 -15.66
N ALA A 15 2.97 21.56 -15.82
CA ALA A 15 2.37 22.24 -16.98
C ALA A 15 3.09 21.92 -18.31
N ARG A 16 4.39 21.61 -18.27
CA ARG A 16 5.23 21.24 -19.42
C ARG A 16 6.14 20.05 -19.07
N PRO A 17 6.64 19.27 -20.05
CA PRO A 17 7.50 18.12 -19.80
C PRO A 17 8.97 18.54 -19.49
N GLU A 18 9.15 19.36 -18.48
CA GLU A 18 10.46 19.86 -18.02
C GLU A 18 10.43 20.04 -16.49
N GLY A 19 11.56 19.80 -15.81
CA GLY A 19 11.64 19.76 -14.36
C GLY A 19 11.33 21.09 -13.65
N GLU A 20 11.56 22.22 -14.30
CA GLU A 20 11.36 23.58 -13.76
C GLU A 20 9.94 24.12 -14.07
N SER A 21 9.08 23.32 -14.69
CA SER A 21 7.72 23.72 -15.04
C SER A 21 6.85 23.86 -13.78
N PRO A 22 5.87 24.80 -13.78
CA PRO A 22 4.93 24.91 -12.67
C PRO A 22 4.19 23.62 -12.40
N VAL A 23 4.06 23.26 -11.11
CA VAL A 23 3.26 22.12 -10.63
C VAL A 23 1.79 22.47 -10.72
N LEU A 24 1.03 21.68 -11.46
CA LEU A 24 -0.43 21.78 -11.57
C LEU A 24 -1.14 21.01 -10.46
N ASP A 25 -0.57 19.85 -10.07
CA ASP A 25 -1.09 18.99 -9.02
C ASP A 25 -0.01 18.03 -8.53
N THR A 26 -0.21 17.44 -7.36
CA THR A 26 0.65 16.39 -6.79
C THR A 26 -0.21 15.21 -6.38
N LEU A 27 -0.01 14.07 -7.05
CA LEU A 27 -0.78 12.86 -6.84
C LEU A 27 -0.05 11.92 -5.88
N PRO A 28 -0.70 11.43 -4.81
CA PRO A 28 -0.08 10.50 -3.88
C PRO A 28 -0.04 9.08 -4.46
N ARG A 29 0.82 8.22 -3.86
CA ARG A 29 0.86 6.78 -4.13
C ARG A 29 -0.54 6.17 -4.09
N GLY A 30 -0.85 5.35 -5.09
CA GLY A 30 -2.15 4.73 -5.26
C GLY A 30 -3.17 5.57 -6.03
N ALA A 31 -2.86 6.82 -6.37
CA ALA A 31 -3.69 7.60 -7.27
C ALA A 31 -3.67 7.03 -8.69
N LEU A 32 -4.80 7.15 -9.39
CA LEU A 32 -4.98 6.67 -10.76
C LEU A 32 -5.17 7.85 -11.71
N ALA A 33 -4.44 7.84 -12.84
CA ALA A 33 -4.64 8.80 -13.91
C ALA A 33 -4.66 8.10 -15.28
N ALA A 34 -5.30 8.75 -16.26
CA ALA A 34 -5.39 8.25 -17.62
C ALA A 34 -4.29 8.89 -18.49
N PRO A 35 -3.42 8.10 -19.14
CA PRO A 35 -2.57 8.60 -20.20
C PRO A 35 -3.42 9.16 -21.36
N VAL A 36 -3.07 10.35 -21.85
CA VAL A 36 -3.78 11.01 -22.96
C VAL A 36 -2.88 11.36 -24.14
N GLY A 37 -1.58 11.10 -24.04
CA GLY A 37 -0.60 11.28 -25.10
C GLY A 37 0.80 10.90 -24.63
N GLU A 38 1.73 10.77 -25.57
CA GLU A 38 3.16 10.63 -25.27
C GLU A 38 3.80 12.03 -25.24
N ALA A 39 4.84 12.18 -24.41
CA ALA A 39 5.57 13.42 -24.30
C ALA A 39 7.08 13.24 -24.61
N GLY A 40 7.52 12.02 -24.91
CA GLY A 40 8.94 11.70 -25.14
C GLY A 40 9.82 11.85 -23.90
N GLU A 41 11.08 11.42 -24.02
CA GLU A 41 12.14 11.62 -23.00
C GLU A 41 11.78 11.23 -21.57
N GLY A 42 10.97 10.17 -21.38
CA GLY A 42 10.55 9.67 -20.05
C GLY A 42 9.41 10.45 -19.40
N TRP A 43 8.74 11.30 -20.16
CA TRP A 43 7.51 11.99 -19.74
C TRP A 43 6.26 11.34 -20.32
N GLN A 44 5.18 11.44 -19.57
CA GLN A 44 3.83 11.00 -19.94
C GLN A 44 2.85 12.15 -19.79
N LYS A 45 2.02 12.40 -20.80
CA LYS A 45 0.89 13.32 -20.67
C LYS A 45 -0.29 12.59 -20.06
N ILE A 46 -0.90 13.16 -19.04
CA ILE A 46 -2.04 12.59 -18.30
C ILE A 46 -3.18 13.60 -18.19
N ALA A 47 -4.41 13.08 -18.04
CA ALA A 47 -5.58 13.85 -17.71
C ALA A 47 -5.90 13.72 -16.21
N LEU A 48 -6.16 14.86 -15.57
CA LEU A 48 -6.67 14.96 -14.20
C LEU A 48 -8.20 14.85 -14.17
N PRO A 49 -8.80 14.49 -13.02
CA PRO A 49 -10.27 14.35 -12.89
C PRO A 49 -11.06 15.65 -13.17
N ASP A 50 -10.44 16.79 -12.97
CA ASP A 50 -11.03 18.12 -13.20
C ASP A 50 -10.94 18.59 -14.66
N GLY A 51 -10.40 17.75 -15.56
CA GLY A 51 -10.25 18.02 -16.98
C GLY A 51 -8.97 18.74 -17.37
N ARG A 52 -8.14 19.16 -16.42
CA ARG A 52 -6.79 19.65 -16.73
C ARG A 52 -5.93 18.53 -17.27
N GLU A 53 -4.98 18.87 -18.13
CA GLU A 53 -3.96 17.95 -18.61
C GLU A 53 -2.58 18.47 -18.20
N GLY A 54 -1.65 17.55 -17.93
CA GLY A 54 -0.30 17.89 -17.56
C GLY A 54 0.68 16.75 -17.80
N TYR A 55 1.92 16.94 -17.44
CA TYR A 55 3.02 16.04 -17.69
C TYR A 55 3.62 15.51 -16.39
N THR A 56 3.95 14.24 -16.40
CA THR A 56 4.57 13.56 -15.25
C THR A 56 5.66 12.60 -15.72
N LYS A 57 6.63 12.29 -14.86
CA LYS A 57 7.68 11.31 -15.19
C LYS A 57 7.13 9.90 -15.24
N CYS A 58 7.40 9.17 -16.32
CA CYS A 58 6.97 7.77 -16.49
C CYS A 58 7.46 6.86 -15.34
N SER A 59 8.65 7.12 -14.79
CA SER A 59 9.24 6.34 -13.69
C SER A 59 8.47 6.38 -12.38
N LEU A 60 7.55 7.33 -12.21
CA LEU A 60 6.72 7.48 -11.01
C LEU A 60 5.47 6.61 -11.03
N TRP A 61 5.21 5.91 -12.15
CA TRP A 61 3.97 5.19 -12.40
C TRP A 61 4.23 3.72 -12.73
N GLU A 62 3.20 2.91 -12.52
CA GLU A 62 3.12 1.53 -12.99
C GLU A 62 1.73 1.25 -13.54
N ASP A 63 1.55 0.04 -14.10
CA ASP A 63 0.25 -0.38 -14.62
C ASP A 63 -0.75 -0.62 -13.47
N ASP A 64 -2.00 -0.25 -13.69
CA ASP A 64 -3.10 -0.55 -12.77
C ASP A 64 -3.57 -2.00 -12.98
N TYR A 65 -3.21 -2.88 -12.08
CA TYR A 65 -3.65 -4.26 -12.10
C TYR A 65 -5.06 -4.37 -11.49
N LYS A 66 -6.05 -4.65 -12.35
CA LYS A 66 -7.42 -4.93 -11.92
C LYS A 66 -7.59 -6.33 -11.34
N THR A 67 -6.70 -7.22 -11.72
CA THR A 67 -6.58 -8.60 -11.26
C THR A 67 -5.11 -8.93 -11.05
N PRO A 68 -4.77 -9.91 -10.20
CA PRO A 68 -3.39 -10.30 -10.02
C PRO A 68 -2.73 -10.62 -11.37
N PRO A 69 -1.51 -10.09 -11.64
CA PRO A 69 -0.75 -10.47 -12.84
C PRO A 69 -0.41 -11.96 -12.82
N ALA A 70 -0.15 -12.53 -14.00
CA ALA A 70 0.22 -13.94 -14.17
C ALA A 70 1.66 -14.20 -13.71
N VAL A 71 1.89 -14.12 -12.40
CA VAL A 71 3.17 -14.41 -11.72
C VAL A 71 2.96 -15.43 -10.60
N SER A 72 4.03 -15.96 -10.02
CA SER A 72 3.91 -16.91 -8.91
C SER A 72 3.30 -16.27 -7.66
N GLU A 73 2.64 -17.08 -6.81
CA GLU A 73 2.15 -16.63 -5.49
C GLU A 73 3.27 -15.99 -4.66
N GLU A 74 4.45 -16.58 -4.70
CA GLU A 74 5.62 -16.05 -3.98
C GLU A 74 6.00 -14.64 -4.44
N ALA A 75 6.00 -14.40 -5.75
CA ALA A 75 6.28 -13.08 -6.32
C ALA A 75 5.23 -12.04 -5.92
N LEU A 76 3.93 -12.42 -5.90
CA LEU A 76 2.85 -11.55 -5.42
C LEU A 76 3.01 -11.22 -3.93
N ARG A 77 3.33 -12.21 -3.10
CA ARG A 77 3.55 -12.03 -1.66
C ARG A 77 4.75 -11.14 -1.38
N ALA A 78 5.86 -11.37 -2.08
CA ALA A 78 7.05 -10.52 -1.98
C ALA A 78 6.74 -9.06 -2.36
N ARG A 79 5.94 -8.85 -3.42
CA ARG A 79 5.48 -7.53 -3.83
C ARG A 79 4.62 -6.86 -2.76
N ALA A 80 3.66 -7.57 -2.17
CA ALA A 80 2.82 -7.04 -1.09
C ALA A 80 3.66 -6.61 0.13
N VAL A 81 4.64 -7.43 0.51
CA VAL A 81 5.60 -7.11 1.59
C VAL A 81 6.42 -5.86 1.23
N GLU A 82 6.97 -5.77 0.02
CA GLU A 82 7.73 -4.60 -0.46
C GLU A 82 6.89 -3.32 -0.36
N VAL A 83 5.64 -3.37 -0.84
CA VAL A 83 4.73 -2.22 -0.78
C VAL A 83 4.44 -1.84 0.67
N ALA A 84 4.15 -2.80 1.56
CA ALA A 84 3.92 -2.51 2.98
C ALA A 84 5.13 -1.84 3.63
N LEU A 85 6.33 -2.38 3.41
CA LEU A 85 7.59 -1.82 3.93
C LEU A 85 7.85 -0.39 3.44
N SER A 86 7.42 -0.06 2.24
CA SER A 86 7.57 1.29 1.67
C SER A 86 6.76 2.38 2.39
N TYR A 87 5.83 2.00 3.28
CA TYR A 87 5.08 2.89 4.16
C TYR A 87 5.71 3.05 5.55
N GLN A 88 6.79 2.34 5.86
CA GLN A 88 7.43 2.41 7.18
C GLN A 88 7.75 3.86 7.57
N GLY A 89 7.40 4.24 8.80
CA GLY A 89 7.55 5.61 9.29
C GLY A 89 6.42 6.58 8.88
N THR A 90 5.47 6.16 8.02
CA THR A 90 4.28 6.97 7.74
C THR A 90 3.41 7.10 9.00
N GLN A 91 2.97 8.31 9.31
CA GLN A 91 2.10 8.57 10.46
C GLN A 91 0.78 7.80 10.37
N TYR A 92 0.23 7.45 11.54
CA TYR A 92 -1.14 6.93 11.61
C TYR A 92 -2.15 8.03 11.23
N ARG A 93 -3.09 7.67 10.36
CA ARG A 93 -4.24 8.53 10.03
C ARG A 93 -5.47 7.66 9.82
N TRP A 94 -6.47 7.83 10.66
CA TRP A 94 -7.74 7.13 10.51
C TRP A 94 -8.34 7.33 9.11
N GLY A 95 -8.72 6.24 8.44
CA GLY A 95 -9.22 6.27 7.06
C GLY A 95 -8.15 6.49 5.98
N GLY A 96 -6.89 6.70 6.36
CA GLY A 96 -5.79 6.99 5.44
C GLY A 96 -5.34 5.79 4.61
N LYS A 97 -4.86 6.07 3.37
CA LYS A 97 -4.27 5.10 2.44
C LYS A 97 -3.07 5.66 1.68
N SER A 98 -2.53 6.77 2.09
CA SER A 98 -1.49 7.49 1.34
C SER A 98 -0.21 7.67 2.17
N PRO A 99 0.91 8.10 1.55
CA PRO A 99 2.13 8.45 2.28
C PRO A 99 1.97 9.63 3.25
N LEU A 100 0.89 10.41 3.15
CA LEU A 100 0.56 11.47 4.12
C LEU A 100 -0.03 10.93 5.42
N GLY A 101 -0.46 9.67 5.44
CA GLY A 101 -1.00 8.99 6.59
C GLY A 101 -1.80 7.76 6.18
N VAL A 102 -1.68 6.70 6.97
CA VAL A 102 -2.30 5.40 6.69
C VAL A 102 -2.80 4.77 7.99
N ASP A 103 -3.98 4.14 7.98
CA ASP A 103 -4.43 3.31 9.10
C ASP A 103 -4.03 1.83 8.90
N CYS A 104 -4.36 1.00 9.88
CA CYS A 104 -3.94 -0.41 9.87
C CYS A 104 -4.45 -1.17 8.65
N SER A 105 -5.73 -1.06 8.32
CA SER A 105 -6.35 -1.72 7.18
C SER A 105 -6.03 -1.01 5.85
N GLY A 106 -5.77 0.28 5.87
CA GLY A 106 -5.26 1.03 4.72
C GLY A 106 -3.89 0.53 4.27
N LEU A 107 -3.00 0.25 5.22
CA LEU A 107 -1.69 -0.32 4.93
C LEU A 107 -1.80 -1.68 4.23
N THR A 108 -2.55 -2.62 4.81
CA THR A 108 -2.73 -3.96 4.24
C THR A 108 -3.50 -3.92 2.92
N PHE A 109 -4.52 -3.05 2.82
CA PHE A 109 -5.24 -2.81 1.58
C PHE A 109 -4.29 -2.35 0.47
N MET A 110 -3.46 -1.32 0.72
CA MET A 110 -2.53 -0.79 -0.28
C MET A 110 -1.45 -1.80 -0.67
N ALA A 111 -0.96 -2.60 0.28
CA ALA A 111 -0.01 -3.67 0.00
C ALA A 111 -0.53 -4.62 -1.08
N TRP A 112 -1.75 -5.10 -0.95
CA TRP A 112 -2.37 -6.03 -1.88
C TRP A 112 -3.00 -5.36 -3.11
N PHE A 113 -3.43 -4.11 -2.99
CA PHE A 113 -3.95 -3.33 -4.12
C PHE A 113 -2.93 -3.21 -5.25
N PHE A 114 -1.66 -3.00 -4.93
CA PHE A 114 -0.56 -2.99 -5.90
C PHE A 114 -0.25 -4.37 -6.51
N CYS A 115 -0.85 -5.41 -5.99
CA CYS A 115 -0.82 -6.77 -6.54
C CYS A 115 -2.10 -7.13 -7.33
N GLY A 116 -3.01 -6.18 -7.56
CA GLY A 116 -4.29 -6.42 -8.22
C GLY A 116 -5.30 -7.18 -7.34
N VAL A 117 -5.10 -7.19 -6.02
CA VAL A 117 -5.99 -7.85 -5.05
C VAL A 117 -6.68 -6.77 -4.20
N SER A 118 -8.00 -6.67 -4.31
CA SER A 118 -8.80 -5.74 -3.50
C SER A 118 -9.29 -6.43 -2.23
N LEU A 119 -8.66 -6.11 -1.10
CA LEU A 119 -9.10 -6.56 0.22
C LEU A 119 -10.33 -5.77 0.68
N TYR A 120 -11.03 -6.30 1.71
CA TYR A 120 -12.01 -5.49 2.44
C TYR A 120 -11.30 -4.32 3.13
N ARG A 121 -11.93 -3.13 3.12
CA ARG A 121 -11.24 -1.90 3.57
C ARG A 121 -10.99 -1.85 5.07
N ASP A 122 -11.86 -2.47 5.88
CA ASP A 122 -11.76 -2.44 7.33
C ASP A 122 -11.04 -3.68 7.88
N ALA A 123 -10.59 -3.61 9.15
CA ALA A 123 -9.85 -4.66 9.84
C ALA A 123 -10.80 -5.79 10.30
N ARG A 124 -11.46 -6.46 9.37
CA ARG A 124 -12.31 -7.64 9.61
C ARG A 124 -12.37 -8.54 8.41
N LEU A 125 -12.59 -9.83 8.65
CA LEU A 125 -12.85 -10.81 7.60
C LEU A 125 -14.29 -10.66 7.11
N VAL A 126 -14.48 -10.64 5.79
CA VAL A 126 -15.80 -10.50 5.16
C VAL A 126 -15.90 -11.48 4.00
N ASP A 127 -17.01 -12.22 3.94
CA ASP A 127 -17.29 -13.14 2.85
C ASP A 127 -17.35 -12.42 1.49
N GLY A 128 -16.88 -13.09 0.45
CA GLY A 128 -16.81 -12.54 -0.90
C GLY A 128 -15.55 -11.72 -1.19
N PHE A 129 -14.69 -11.49 -0.19
CA PHE A 129 -13.35 -10.92 -0.37
C PHE A 129 -12.27 -12.01 -0.39
N PRO A 130 -11.08 -11.73 -0.97
CA PRO A 130 -10.09 -12.77 -1.27
C PRO A 130 -9.34 -13.35 -0.06
N ALA A 131 -9.57 -12.84 1.16
CA ALA A 131 -8.95 -13.36 2.38
C ALA A 131 -9.77 -14.53 2.98
N ARG A 132 -9.06 -15.57 3.45
CA ARG A 132 -9.65 -16.73 4.15
C ARG A 132 -8.80 -17.09 5.36
N PRO A 133 -9.40 -17.68 6.42
CA PRO A 133 -8.65 -18.18 7.57
C PRO A 133 -7.70 -19.31 7.16
N ILE A 134 -6.54 -19.33 7.78
CA ILE A 134 -5.56 -20.43 7.72
C ILE A 134 -5.06 -20.74 9.13
N PRO A 135 -4.53 -21.94 9.40
CA PRO A 135 -3.84 -22.23 10.65
C PRO A 135 -2.65 -21.28 10.86
N PHE A 136 -2.45 -20.82 12.09
CA PHE A 136 -1.39 -19.88 12.43
C PHE A 136 0.00 -20.36 11.98
N GLU A 137 0.26 -21.66 12.12
CA GLU A 137 1.54 -22.30 11.76
C GLU A 137 1.79 -22.34 10.25
N ALA A 138 0.72 -22.23 9.46
CA ALA A 138 0.80 -22.23 7.98
C ALA A 138 1.05 -20.83 7.39
N ARG A 139 1.18 -19.80 8.24
CA ARG A 139 1.35 -18.42 7.78
C ARG A 139 2.62 -18.21 6.96
N LYS A 140 2.51 -17.40 5.93
CA LYS A 140 3.59 -17.02 5.01
C LYS A 140 3.70 -15.50 4.94
N PRO A 141 4.85 -14.93 4.54
CA PRO A 141 4.96 -13.50 4.26
C PRO A 141 3.83 -13.01 3.36
N GLY A 142 3.26 -11.86 3.69
CA GLY A 142 2.09 -11.28 3.00
C GLY A 142 0.73 -11.69 3.60
N ASP A 143 0.66 -12.71 4.47
CA ASP A 143 -0.58 -13.04 5.17
C ASP A 143 -1.01 -11.94 6.14
N LEU A 144 -2.31 -11.89 6.41
CA LEU A 144 -2.92 -10.89 7.27
C LEU A 144 -3.10 -11.46 8.68
N LEU A 145 -2.68 -10.72 9.67
CA LEU A 145 -2.90 -11.02 11.08
C LEU A 145 -4.07 -10.16 11.58
N TYR A 146 -5.15 -10.80 11.98
CA TYR A 146 -6.36 -10.12 12.45
C TYR A 146 -6.41 -10.08 13.99
N PHE A 147 -6.76 -8.91 14.51
CA PHE A 147 -6.98 -8.64 15.92
C PHE A 147 -8.29 -7.84 16.08
N PRO A 148 -8.96 -7.84 17.22
CA PRO A 148 -10.16 -7.02 17.42
C PRO A 148 -9.91 -5.54 17.09
N GLY A 149 -10.54 -5.06 15.99
CA GLY A 149 -10.40 -3.68 15.53
C GLY A 149 -9.03 -3.31 14.94
N HIS A 150 -8.18 -4.31 14.63
CA HIS A 150 -6.84 -4.07 14.12
C HIS A 150 -6.37 -5.17 13.15
N ILE A 151 -5.44 -4.84 12.26
CA ILE A 151 -4.90 -5.76 11.28
C ILE A 151 -3.42 -5.44 11.01
N ALA A 152 -2.63 -6.46 10.72
CA ALA A 152 -1.22 -6.36 10.34
C ALA A 152 -0.91 -7.25 9.14
N LEU A 153 0.25 -7.06 8.53
CA LEU A 153 0.79 -7.91 7.47
C LEU A 153 2.03 -8.64 7.98
N TYR A 154 2.01 -9.97 7.87
CA TYR A 154 3.12 -10.81 8.29
C TYR A 154 4.30 -10.71 7.32
N LEU A 155 5.50 -10.54 7.85
CA LEU A 155 6.74 -10.38 7.07
C LEU A 155 7.58 -11.66 6.99
N GLY A 156 7.28 -12.67 7.79
CA GLY A 156 8.15 -13.82 8.04
C GLY A 156 8.97 -13.66 9.32
N ASN A 157 9.63 -14.73 9.78
CA ASN A 157 10.52 -14.75 10.94
C ASN A 157 9.92 -14.08 12.18
N ASP A 158 8.64 -14.38 12.47
CA ASP A 158 7.86 -13.80 13.56
C ASP A 158 7.79 -12.27 13.58
N ARG A 159 7.98 -11.62 12.43
CA ARG A 159 7.86 -10.17 12.26
C ARG A 159 6.59 -9.82 11.51
N TYR A 160 5.98 -8.69 11.88
CA TYR A 160 4.83 -8.12 11.16
C TYR A 160 4.91 -6.60 11.12
N ILE A 161 4.32 -6.02 10.07
CA ILE A 161 4.20 -4.57 9.88
C ILE A 161 2.75 -4.15 10.04
N HIS A 162 2.52 -3.06 10.75
CA HIS A 162 1.20 -2.50 10.94
C HIS A 162 1.26 -0.98 11.12
N SER A 163 0.13 -0.30 10.91
CA SER A 163 -0.02 1.10 11.27
C SER A 163 -0.82 1.20 12.57
N THR A 164 -0.29 1.88 13.57
CA THR A 164 -0.88 1.97 14.92
C THR A 164 -0.89 3.40 15.42
N ALA A 165 -1.96 3.78 16.16
CA ALA A 165 -2.07 5.05 16.86
C ALA A 165 -1.60 4.96 18.33
N ARG A 166 -0.94 3.87 18.72
CA ARG A 166 -0.46 3.69 20.11
C ARG A 166 0.63 4.70 20.44
N ALA A 167 0.51 5.38 21.58
CA ALA A 167 1.53 6.27 22.08
C ALA A 167 2.92 5.58 22.14
N GLY A 168 3.94 6.26 21.63
CA GLY A 168 5.30 5.73 21.50
C GLY A 168 5.57 4.86 20.25
N SER A 169 4.54 4.58 19.43
CA SER A 169 4.66 3.81 18.19
C SER A 169 3.77 4.38 17.08
N ASP A 170 3.42 5.66 17.14
CA ASP A 170 2.46 6.30 16.26
C ASP A 170 2.89 6.22 14.78
N GLY A 171 2.19 5.41 14.01
CA GLY A 171 2.45 5.22 12.58
C GLY A 171 2.74 3.78 12.17
N VAL A 172 3.40 3.64 11.03
CA VAL A 172 3.78 2.34 10.45
C VAL A 172 5.09 1.85 11.07
N VAL A 173 4.99 0.77 11.83
CA VAL A 173 6.09 0.16 12.57
C VAL A 173 6.12 -1.36 12.35
N ILE A 174 7.26 -1.96 12.65
CA ILE A 174 7.44 -3.42 12.67
C ILE A 174 7.54 -3.87 14.12
N ASN A 175 6.79 -4.93 14.46
CA ASN A 175 6.85 -5.59 15.77
C ASN A 175 7.06 -7.10 15.61
N SER A 176 7.38 -7.76 16.72
CA SER A 176 7.60 -9.19 16.77
C SER A 176 6.43 -9.96 17.38
N LEU A 177 6.24 -11.20 16.91
CA LEU A 177 5.39 -12.22 17.54
C LEU A 177 6.18 -13.05 18.59
N ASP A 178 7.52 -12.93 18.61
CA ASP A 178 8.39 -13.61 19.56
C ASP A 178 8.37 -12.90 20.92
N PRO A 179 7.93 -13.59 22.00
CA PRO A 179 7.89 -13.01 23.35
C PRO A 179 9.24 -12.54 23.90
N ALA A 180 10.34 -13.06 23.36
CA ALA A 180 11.69 -12.67 23.78
C ALA A 180 12.17 -11.38 23.10
N ALA A 181 11.50 -10.91 22.08
CA ALA A 181 11.89 -9.71 21.34
C ALA A 181 11.53 -8.43 22.11
N PRO A 182 12.38 -7.38 22.08
CA PRO A 182 12.14 -6.13 22.81
C PRO A 182 10.93 -5.35 22.30
N ASP A 183 10.52 -5.59 21.07
CA ASP A 183 9.36 -4.97 20.42
C ASP A 183 8.14 -5.89 20.34
N TYR A 184 8.11 -6.96 21.17
CA TYR A 184 6.95 -7.83 21.30
C TYR A 184 5.73 -7.10 21.84
N ARG A 185 4.57 -7.41 21.25
CA ARG A 185 3.28 -6.79 21.60
C ARG A 185 2.32 -7.86 22.18
N ALA A 186 2.46 -8.14 23.49
CA ALA A 186 1.62 -9.09 24.20
C ALA A 186 0.12 -8.77 24.02
N ASP A 187 -0.24 -7.49 24.11
CA ASP A 187 -1.60 -6.98 23.95
C ASP A 187 -2.25 -7.30 22.57
N LEU A 188 -1.44 -7.46 21.54
CA LEU A 188 -1.90 -7.92 20.22
C LEU A 188 -1.84 -9.45 20.12
N ARG A 189 -0.75 -10.06 20.57
CA ARG A 189 -0.54 -11.51 20.42
C ARG A 189 -1.62 -12.34 21.09
N GLU A 190 -2.07 -11.93 22.29
CA GLU A 190 -3.14 -12.59 23.05
C GLU A 190 -4.52 -12.52 22.37
N LYS A 191 -4.71 -11.56 21.47
CA LYS A 191 -6.00 -11.30 20.78
C LYS A 191 -6.00 -11.72 19.31
N LEU A 192 -4.92 -12.31 18.82
CA LEU A 192 -4.83 -12.80 17.45
C LEU A 192 -5.83 -13.93 17.21
N TYR A 193 -6.62 -13.85 16.13
CA TYR A 193 -7.62 -14.85 15.73
C TYR A 193 -7.64 -15.15 14.24
#